data_51a2878cca1649967bdf520d96a44597
#
_entry.id   51a2878cca1649967bdf520d96a44597
#
_cell.length_a   1.000
_cell.length_b   1.000
_cell.length_c   1.000
_cell.angle_alpha   90.00
_cell.angle_beta   90.00
_cell.angle_gamma   90.00
#
_symmetry.space_group_name_H-M   'P 1'
#
loop_
_entity.id
_entity.type
_entity.pdbx_description
1 polymer ?
#
loop_
_entity_poly.entity_id
_entity_poly.type
_entity_poly.pdbx_seq_one_letter_code
_entity_poly.pdbx_strand_id
1 'polypeptide(L)'
;MLEKYKTVYEGGEGEIVEKKSRFIATVRPVQTEEEALAFIEEMKKKYWDARHNCYVYSVGKNREYTRCSDDGEPSGTAGRPMLDVILGEDIYNVAAVVTRYFGGILLGTGGLVRAYSRSLQEGLAASTVIEKTYGISMEVVTDYTGIGKIQSVFCKISPASQYFRSMFCIFSGSESPAASS
;
A
#
# COMPACT_ATOMS: atom_id res chain seq x y z
N MET A 1 4.14 6.53 -18.30
CA MET A 1 4.73 5.65 -17.26
C MET A 1 4.79 6.48 -15.99
N LEU A 2 4.22 6.04 -14.90
CA LEU A 2 4.29 6.78 -13.63
C LEU A 2 5.75 6.75 -13.14
N GLU A 3 6.38 7.92 -13.05
CA GLU A 3 7.74 8.01 -12.48
C GLU A 3 7.73 7.83 -10.97
N LYS A 4 6.62 8.23 -10.34
CA LYS A 4 6.38 8.15 -8.90
C LYS A 4 4.93 7.77 -8.63
N TYR A 5 4.69 7.10 -7.50
CA TYR A 5 3.34 6.78 -7.02
C TYR A 5 3.31 6.66 -5.50
N LYS A 6 2.16 7.02 -4.91
CA LYS A 6 1.94 6.84 -3.47
C LYS A 6 1.42 5.42 -3.20
N THR A 7 1.88 4.84 -2.12
CA THR A 7 1.38 3.54 -1.64
C THR A 7 1.46 3.46 -0.12
N VAL A 8 0.67 2.57 0.45
CA VAL A 8 0.80 2.24 1.88
C VAL A 8 2.02 1.34 2.05
N TYR A 9 2.93 1.68 2.94
CA TYR A 9 4.08 0.86 3.34
C TYR A 9 3.72 -0.04 4.51
N GLU A 10 3.11 0.54 5.54
CA GLU A 10 2.61 -0.17 6.71
C GLU A 10 1.15 0.19 6.92
N GLY A 11 0.31 -0.84 7.03
CA GLY A 11 -1.12 -0.67 7.23
C GLY A 11 -1.45 -0.15 8.61
N GLY A 12 -2.63 0.46 8.75
CA GLY A 12 -3.12 1.02 10.00
C GLY A 12 -4.58 0.67 10.24
N GLU A 13 -5.02 0.93 11.46
CA GLU A 13 -6.41 0.80 11.87
C GLU A 13 -6.88 2.14 12.47
N GLY A 14 -8.00 2.66 11.96
CA GLY A 14 -8.65 3.87 12.45
C GLY A 14 -10.08 3.58 12.86
N GLU A 15 -10.58 4.28 13.85
CA GLU A 15 -11.95 4.11 14.33
C GLU A 15 -12.66 5.46 14.46
N ILE A 16 -13.91 5.50 14.04
CA ILE A 16 -14.82 6.61 14.32
C ILE A 16 -16.13 6.12 14.91
N VAL A 17 -16.77 6.98 15.67
CA VAL A 17 -18.13 6.78 16.17
C VAL A 17 -19.02 7.88 15.63
N GLU A 18 -20.07 7.51 14.91
CA GLU A 18 -21.06 8.44 14.36
C GLU A 18 -22.48 7.99 14.76
N LYS A 19 -23.21 8.83 15.49
CA LYS A 19 -24.55 8.51 16.02
C LYS A 19 -24.61 7.13 16.69
N LYS A 20 -23.69 6.83 17.57
CA LYS A 20 -23.51 5.55 18.27
C LYS A 20 -23.14 4.35 17.36
N SER A 21 -23.12 4.49 16.04
CA SER A 21 -22.55 3.47 15.15
C SER A 21 -21.03 3.58 15.18
N ARG A 22 -20.35 2.43 15.27
CA ARG A 22 -18.91 2.32 15.31
C ARG A 22 -18.41 1.84 13.95
N PHE A 23 -17.43 2.52 13.40
CA PHE A 23 -16.81 2.20 12.13
C PHE A 23 -15.32 1.98 12.37
N ILE A 24 -14.82 0.81 11.99
CA ILE A 24 -13.40 0.43 12.12
C ILE A 24 -12.84 0.27 10.72
N ALA A 25 -11.92 1.13 10.33
CA ALA A 25 -11.22 1.04 9.06
C ALA A 25 -9.89 0.34 9.26
N THR A 26 -9.67 -0.78 8.60
CA THR A 26 -8.38 -1.46 8.55
C THR A 26 -7.83 -1.34 7.14
N VAL A 27 -6.61 -0.82 7.03
CA VAL A 27 -5.90 -0.60 5.76
C VAL A 27 -4.69 -1.52 5.68
N ARG A 28 -4.43 -2.10 4.50
CA ARG A 28 -3.29 -2.98 4.25
C ARG A 28 -2.68 -2.72 2.88
N PRO A 29 -1.33 -2.67 2.77
CA PRO A 29 -0.66 -2.72 1.47
C PRO A 29 -0.84 -4.10 0.84
N VAL A 30 -1.12 -4.14 -0.46
CA VAL A 30 -1.28 -5.37 -1.25
C VAL A 30 -0.58 -5.20 -2.60
N GLN A 31 -0.07 -6.29 -3.16
CA GLN A 31 0.62 -6.26 -4.46
C GLN A 31 -0.19 -6.94 -5.56
N THR A 32 -1.10 -7.84 -5.19
CA THR A 32 -1.94 -8.60 -6.11
C THR A 32 -3.41 -8.58 -5.69
N GLU A 33 -4.30 -8.94 -6.61
CA GLU A 33 -5.73 -9.07 -6.31
C GLU A 33 -6.00 -10.20 -5.31
N GLU A 34 -5.24 -11.28 -5.39
CA GLU A 34 -5.35 -12.42 -4.48
C GLU A 34 -5.02 -12.03 -3.04
N GLU A 35 -3.98 -11.20 -2.83
CA GLU A 35 -3.66 -10.65 -1.51
C GLU A 35 -4.78 -9.77 -0.96
N ALA A 36 -5.39 -8.94 -1.82
CA ALA A 36 -6.52 -8.11 -1.43
C ALA A 36 -7.72 -8.94 -1.02
N LEU A 37 -8.07 -9.97 -1.79
CA LEU A 37 -9.18 -10.89 -1.47
C LEU A 37 -8.91 -11.69 -0.19
N ALA A 38 -7.70 -12.18 0.00
CA ALA A 38 -7.30 -12.90 1.23
C ALA A 38 -7.44 -11.99 2.46
N PHE A 39 -7.03 -10.73 2.35
CA PHE A 39 -7.19 -9.75 3.41
C PHE A 39 -8.66 -9.46 3.74
N ILE A 40 -9.52 -9.31 2.73
CA ILE A 40 -10.95 -9.08 2.93
C ILE A 40 -11.57 -10.27 3.67
N GLU A 41 -11.25 -11.50 3.29
CA GLU A 41 -11.76 -12.70 3.97
C GLU A 41 -11.21 -12.82 5.42
N GLU A 42 -9.97 -12.42 5.66
CA GLU A 42 -9.41 -12.31 7.01
C GLU A 42 -10.23 -11.35 7.88
N MET A 43 -10.56 -10.16 7.35
CA MET A 43 -11.34 -9.15 8.08
C MET A 43 -12.78 -9.61 8.32
N LYS A 44 -13.43 -10.25 7.37
CA LYS A 44 -14.75 -10.85 7.56
C LYS A 44 -14.76 -11.93 8.66
N LYS A 45 -13.70 -12.72 8.76
CA LYS A 45 -13.54 -13.69 9.84
C LYS A 45 -13.27 -13.03 11.19
N LYS A 46 -12.39 -12.01 11.21
CA LYS A 46 -12.06 -11.25 12.42
C LYS A 46 -13.29 -10.57 13.02
N TYR A 47 -14.11 -9.97 12.16
CA TYR A 47 -15.33 -9.23 12.52
C TYR A 47 -16.60 -9.95 12.06
N TRP A 48 -16.67 -11.25 12.29
CA TRP A 48 -17.78 -12.11 11.87
C TRP A 48 -19.14 -11.71 12.46
N ASP A 49 -19.13 -11.04 13.61
CA ASP A 49 -20.32 -10.53 14.34
C ASP A 49 -20.77 -9.16 13.82
N ALA A 50 -19.99 -8.50 12.98
CA ALA A 50 -20.37 -7.26 12.35
C ALA A 50 -21.34 -7.50 11.17
N ARG A 51 -22.31 -6.59 11.01
CA ARG A 51 -23.32 -6.71 9.96
C ARG A 51 -22.78 -6.37 8.57
N HIS A 52 -21.81 -5.47 8.51
CA HIS A 52 -21.25 -4.95 7.25
C HIS A 52 -19.73 -4.84 7.35
N ASN A 53 -19.04 -5.47 6.41
CA ASN A 53 -17.61 -5.38 6.19
C ASN A 53 -17.38 -4.85 4.76
N CYS A 54 -17.66 -3.54 4.58
CA CYS A 54 -17.52 -2.89 3.29
C CYS A 54 -16.06 -2.79 2.92
N TYR A 55 -15.72 -3.02 1.65
CA TYR A 55 -14.32 -3.04 1.24
C TYR A 55 -14.07 -2.30 -0.06
N VAL A 56 -12.81 -1.93 -0.23
CA VAL A 56 -12.26 -1.38 -1.47
C VAL A 56 -10.83 -1.86 -1.63
N TYR A 57 -10.40 -2.11 -2.86
CA TYR A 57 -9.01 -2.27 -3.21
C TYR A 57 -8.69 -1.66 -4.57
N SER A 58 -7.44 -1.27 -4.74
CA SER A 58 -6.90 -0.75 -5.99
C SER A 58 -5.47 -1.26 -6.15
N VAL A 59 -5.26 -2.14 -7.13
CA VAL A 59 -4.01 -2.85 -7.37
C VAL A 59 -3.58 -2.67 -8.82
N GLY A 60 -2.28 -2.61 -9.04
CA GLY A 60 -1.65 -2.47 -10.34
C GLY A 60 -1.20 -1.04 -10.65
N LYS A 61 -0.28 -0.93 -11.62
CA LYS A 61 0.33 0.36 -12.01
C LYS A 61 -0.67 1.35 -12.59
N ASN A 62 -1.70 0.84 -13.28
CA ASN A 62 -2.77 1.63 -13.86
C ASN A 62 -4.11 1.32 -13.19
N ARG A 63 -4.10 0.78 -11.95
CA ARG A 63 -5.30 0.41 -11.19
C ARG A 63 -6.15 -0.63 -11.93
N GLU A 64 -5.49 -1.59 -12.59
CA GLU A 64 -6.13 -2.64 -13.43
C GLU A 64 -7.15 -3.44 -12.62
N TYR A 65 -6.85 -3.69 -11.35
CA TYR A 65 -7.73 -4.40 -10.43
C TYR A 65 -8.26 -3.44 -9.38
N THR A 66 -9.38 -2.79 -9.69
CA THR A 66 -10.06 -1.89 -8.76
C THR A 66 -11.48 -2.37 -8.52
N ARG A 67 -11.82 -2.62 -7.25
CA ARG A 67 -13.15 -3.07 -6.86
C ARG A 67 -13.56 -2.47 -5.52
N CYS A 68 -14.87 -2.36 -5.33
CA CYS A 68 -15.46 -1.95 -4.07
C CYS A 68 -16.79 -2.69 -3.84
N SER A 69 -17.20 -2.79 -2.57
CA SER A 69 -18.46 -3.44 -2.18
C SER A 69 -19.09 -2.72 -0.99
N ASP A 70 -20.39 -2.59 -1.05
CA ASP A 70 -21.20 -2.06 0.04
C ASP A 70 -21.56 -3.12 1.11
N ASP A 71 -21.31 -4.40 0.86
CA ASP A 71 -21.55 -5.53 1.78
C ASP A 71 -22.88 -5.44 2.53
N GLY A 72 -23.98 -5.21 1.80
CA GLY A 72 -25.33 -5.12 2.34
C GLY A 72 -25.74 -3.75 2.89
N GLU A 73 -24.89 -2.74 2.86
CA GLU A 73 -25.31 -1.35 3.01
C GLU A 73 -26.11 -0.87 1.78
N PRO A 74 -26.89 0.21 1.87
CA PRO A 74 -27.55 0.77 0.69
C PRO A 74 -26.56 1.06 -0.42
N SER A 75 -26.92 0.71 -1.66
CA SER A 75 -26.04 0.81 -2.82
C SER A 75 -25.39 2.18 -2.95
N GLY A 76 -24.06 2.21 -3.12
CA GLY A 76 -23.25 3.41 -3.31
C GLY A 76 -23.01 4.25 -2.05
N THR A 77 -23.34 3.72 -0.85
CA THR A 77 -23.16 4.49 0.39
C THR A 77 -21.88 4.16 1.16
N ALA A 78 -21.19 3.08 0.80
CA ALA A 78 -19.97 2.64 1.47
C ALA A 78 -18.81 2.43 0.49
N GLY A 79 -18.89 1.43 -0.37
CA GLY A 79 -17.79 1.04 -1.25
C GLY A 79 -17.36 2.14 -2.19
N ARG A 80 -18.29 2.82 -2.86
CA ARG A 80 -17.99 3.90 -3.79
C ARG A 80 -17.36 5.12 -3.10
N PRO A 81 -17.88 5.65 -1.99
CA PRO A 81 -17.25 6.72 -1.23
C PRO A 81 -15.83 6.40 -0.75
N MET A 82 -15.59 5.14 -0.34
CA MET A 82 -14.25 4.67 0.02
C MET A 82 -13.31 4.66 -1.18
N LEU A 83 -13.78 4.21 -2.34
CA LEU A 83 -12.98 4.23 -3.56
C LEU A 83 -12.61 5.66 -3.95
N ASP A 84 -13.55 6.60 -3.87
CA ASP A 84 -13.30 8.00 -4.19
C ASP A 84 -12.23 8.62 -3.27
N VAL A 85 -12.13 8.20 -2.01
CA VAL A 85 -11.03 8.60 -1.10
C VAL A 85 -9.69 8.08 -1.60
N ILE A 86 -9.57 6.78 -1.93
CA ILE A 86 -8.31 6.18 -2.42
C ILE A 86 -7.86 6.87 -3.72
N LEU A 87 -8.80 7.12 -4.64
CA LEU A 87 -8.50 7.79 -5.90
C LEU A 87 -8.10 9.25 -5.70
N GLY A 88 -8.76 9.96 -4.78
CA GLY A 88 -8.46 11.36 -4.46
C GLY A 88 -7.09 11.55 -3.81
N GLU A 89 -6.66 10.62 -2.96
CA GLU A 89 -5.32 10.60 -2.35
C GLU A 89 -4.23 10.06 -3.29
N ASP A 90 -4.62 9.57 -4.46
CA ASP A 90 -3.74 8.96 -5.48
C ASP A 90 -2.90 7.78 -4.93
N ILE A 91 -3.52 6.95 -4.08
CA ILE A 91 -2.86 5.79 -3.47
C ILE A 91 -3.06 4.56 -4.34
N TYR A 92 -2.00 3.77 -4.54
CA TYR A 92 -1.95 2.54 -5.31
C TYR A 92 -1.59 1.34 -4.42
N ASN A 93 -1.95 0.15 -4.88
CA ASN A 93 -1.58 -1.12 -4.23
C ASN A 93 -2.03 -1.16 -2.76
N VAL A 94 -3.30 -0.90 -2.54
CA VAL A 94 -3.93 -0.83 -1.23
C VAL A 94 -5.26 -1.57 -1.22
N ALA A 95 -5.55 -2.24 -0.11
CA ALA A 95 -6.86 -2.75 0.24
C ALA A 95 -7.29 -2.16 1.59
N ALA A 96 -8.58 -1.86 1.71
CA ALA A 96 -9.16 -1.37 2.95
C ALA A 96 -10.52 -2.02 3.20
N VAL A 97 -10.79 -2.32 4.46
CA VAL A 97 -12.08 -2.82 4.93
C VAL A 97 -12.58 -1.87 6.02
N VAL A 98 -13.82 -1.43 5.90
CA VAL A 98 -14.50 -0.68 6.95
C VAL A 98 -15.61 -1.54 7.51
N THR A 99 -15.42 -1.96 8.76
CA THR A 99 -16.39 -2.76 9.53
C THR A 99 -17.31 -1.84 10.31
N ARG A 100 -18.62 -2.07 10.20
CA ARG A 100 -19.62 -1.27 10.90
C ARG A 100 -20.42 -2.07 11.91
N TYR A 101 -20.49 -1.52 13.13
CA TYR A 101 -21.43 -1.92 14.17
C TYR A 101 -22.52 -0.86 14.30
N PHE A 102 -23.80 -1.28 14.13
CA PHE A 102 -24.93 -0.37 14.19
C PHE A 102 -25.23 0.07 15.63
N GLY A 103 -25.34 1.37 15.84
CA GLY A 103 -25.58 1.97 17.16
C GLY A 103 -27.04 2.27 17.50
N GLY A 104 -27.99 1.72 16.74
CA GLY A 104 -29.44 1.92 16.99
C GLY A 104 -30.02 3.20 16.39
N ILE A 105 -29.22 4.10 15.82
CA ILE A 105 -29.67 5.36 15.21
C ILE A 105 -29.32 5.34 13.72
N LEU A 106 -30.32 5.57 12.87
CA LEU A 106 -30.13 5.63 11.42
C LEU A 106 -29.35 6.88 11.03
N LEU A 107 -28.33 6.70 10.18
CA LEU A 107 -27.54 7.79 9.65
C LEU A 107 -28.16 8.44 8.40
N GLY A 108 -28.94 7.65 7.65
CA GLY A 108 -29.39 8.00 6.30
C GLY A 108 -28.25 7.86 5.27
N THR A 109 -28.60 7.88 3.98
CA THR A 109 -27.63 7.66 2.88
C THR A 109 -26.48 8.65 2.91
N GLY A 110 -26.73 9.95 3.02
CA GLY A 110 -25.70 10.97 3.12
C GLY A 110 -24.84 10.89 4.39
N GLY A 111 -25.42 10.40 5.50
CA GLY A 111 -24.67 10.12 6.74
C GLY A 111 -23.73 8.95 6.59
N LEU A 112 -24.17 7.88 5.92
CA LEU A 112 -23.33 6.71 5.63
C LEU A 112 -22.15 7.07 4.73
N VAL A 113 -22.39 7.77 3.61
CA VAL A 113 -21.35 8.23 2.70
C VAL A 113 -20.25 8.97 3.46
N ARG A 114 -20.61 9.95 4.30
CA ARG A 114 -19.63 10.71 5.09
C ARG A 114 -18.92 9.84 6.12
N ALA A 115 -19.62 8.93 6.79
CA ALA A 115 -19.04 8.07 7.80
C ALA A 115 -18.01 7.10 7.19
N TYR A 116 -18.33 6.45 6.07
CA TYR A 116 -17.41 5.54 5.39
C TYR A 116 -16.18 6.25 4.83
N SER A 117 -16.36 7.42 4.17
CA SER A 117 -15.24 8.22 3.68
C SER A 117 -14.33 8.65 4.82
N ARG A 118 -14.89 9.21 5.91
CA ARG A 118 -14.12 9.67 7.06
C ARG A 118 -13.41 8.52 7.78
N SER A 119 -14.09 7.38 7.94
CA SER A 119 -13.49 6.21 8.56
C SER A 119 -12.26 5.74 7.79
N LEU A 120 -12.34 5.67 6.45
CA LEU A 120 -11.19 5.30 5.63
C LEU A 120 -10.07 6.34 5.73
N GLN A 121 -10.39 7.64 5.76
CA GLN A 121 -9.39 8.70 5.95
C GLN A 121 -8.64 8.54 7.29
N GLU A 122 -9.33 8.21 8.38
CA GLU A 122 -8.69 7.91 9.68
C GLU A 122 -7.80 6.65 9.60
N GLY A 123 -8.25 5.60 8.90
CA GLY A 123 -7.43 4.40 8.66
C GLY A 123 -6.16 4.70 7.84
N LEU A 124 -6.27 5.55 6.82
CA LEU A 124 -5.11 6.00 6.04
C LEU A 124 -4.19 6.91 6.85
N ALA A 125 -4.73 7.79 7.69
CA ALA A 125 -3.95 8.64 8.59
C ALA A 125 -3.18 7.83 9.64
N ALA A 126 -3.73 6.68 10.07
CA ALA A 126 -3.05 5.74 10.95
C ALA A 126 -2.03 4.84 10.23
N SER A 127 -1.99 4.88 8.89
CA SER A 127 -1.09 4.09 8.06
C SER A 127 0.15 4.89 7.68
N THR A 128 1.25 4.18 7.38
CA THR A 128 2.44 4.81 6.81
C THR A 128 2.32 4.86 5.29
N VAL A 129 2.01 6.03 4.75
CA VAL A 129 1.96 6.26 3.30
C VAL A 129 3.32 6.79 2.83
N ILE A 130 3.86 6.18 1.77
CA ILE A 130 5.15 6.56 1.17
C ILE A 130 4.99 6.84 -0.32
N GLU A 131 5.88 7.68 -0.86
CA GLU A 131 6.06 7.85 -2.29
C GLU A 131 7.16 6.91 -2.78
N LYS A 132 6.84 6.03 -3.71
CA LYS A 132 7.80 5.16 -4.41
C LYS A 132 8.16 5.77 -5.76
N THR A 133 9.43 5.72 -6.11
CA THR A 133 9.94 6.11 -7.42
C THR A 133 10.33 4.85 -8.19
N TYR A 134 9.94 4.76 -9.46
CA TYR A 134 10.45 3.70 -10.32
C TYR A 134 11.93 3.94 -10.57
N GLY A 135 12.72 2.91 -10.35
CA GLY A 135 14.17 2.92 -10.57
C GLY A 135 14.59 1.72 -11.41
N ILE A 136 15.76 1.81 -11.98
CA ILE A 136 16.44 0.69 -12.64
C ILE A 136 17.44 0.12 -11.65
N SER A 137 17.30 -1.18 -11.33
CA SER A 137 18.33 -1.90 -10.60
C SER A 137 19.42 -2.32 -11.57
N MET A 138 20.67 -1.94 -11.27
CA MET A 138 21.83 -2.27 -12.09
C MET A 138 22.88 -2.90 -11.21
N GLU A 139 23.37 -4.06 -11.59
CA GLU A 139 24.53 -4.68 -10.98
C GLU A 139 25.76 -4.35 -11.81
N VAL A 140 26.80 -3.81 -11.16
CA VAL A 140 28.06 -3.48 -11.82
C VAL A 140 29.19 -4.21 -11.12
N VAL A 141 29.84 -5.11 -11.85
CA VAL A 141 31.02 -5.84 -11.40
C VAL A 141 32.26 -5.09 -11.84
N THR A 142 33.14 -4.78 -10.92
CA THR A 142 34.40 -4.05 -11.20
C THR A 142 35.50 -4.48 -10.23
N ASP A 143 36.74 -4.22 -10.62
CA ASP A 143 37.86 -4.35 -9.73
C ASP A 143 37.94 -3.18 -8.72
N TYR A 144 38.86 -3.27 -7.77
CA TYR A 144 39.01 -2.26 -6.72
C TYR A 144 39.32 -0.88 -7.28
N THR A 145 40.06 -0.81 -8.42
CA THR A 145 40.46 0.44 -9.06
C THR A 145 39.30 1.12 -9.81
N GLY A 146 38.28 0.38 -10.21
CA GLY A 146 37.10 0.87 -10.90
C GLY A 146 36.08 1.53 -10.01
N ILE A 147 36.04 1.19 -8.72
CA ILE A 147 35.03 1.66 -7.76
C ILE A 147 34.91 3.19 -7.75
N GLY A 148 36.03 3.89 -7.64
CA GLY A 148 36.02 5.36 -7.60
C GLY A 148 35.51 6.02 -8.88
N LYS A 149 35.78 5.41 -10.04
CA LYS A 149 35.26 5.88 -11.34
C LYS A 149 33.74 5.70 -11.41
N ILE A 150 33.23 4.54 -10.98
CA ILE A 150 31.81 4.24 -10.97
C ILE A 150 31.07 5.18 -10.02
N GLN A 151 31.55 5.40 -8.80
CA GLN A 151 30.98 6.35 -7.85
C GLN A 151 30.93 7.77 -8.44
N SER A 152 32.00 8.23 -9.11
CA SER A 152 32.01 9.54 -9.74
C SER A 152 30.97 9.70 -10.85
N VAL A 153 30.75 8.64 -11.65
CA VAL A 153 29.73 8.65 -12.71
C VAL A 153 28.32 8.69 -12.10
N PHE A 154 28.04 7.86 -11.09
CA PHE A 154 26.75 7.85 -10.43
C PHE A 154 26.41 9.18 -9.75
N CYS A 155 27.36 9.82 -9.08
CA CYS A 155 27.16 11.15 -8.49
C CYS A 155 26.81 12.22 -9.53
N LYS A 156 27.27 12.09 -10.77
CA LYS A 156 26.97 13.03 -11.86
C LYS A 156 25.60 12.79 -12.49
N ILE A 157 25.17 11.53 -12.57
CA ILE A 157 23.92 11.15 -13.24
C ILE A 157 22.70 11.41 -12.35
N SER A 158 22.81 11.23 -11.04
CA SER A 158 21.70 11.43 -10.11
C SER A 158 22.18 12.06 -8.80
N PRO A 159 22.23 13.38 -8.72
CA PRO A 159 22.57 14.08 -7.48
C PRO A 159 21.57 13.83 -6.34
N ALA A 160 20.38 13.30 -6.65
CA ALA A 160 19.32 12.96 -5.70
C ALA A 160 19.31 11.48 -5.28
N SER A 161 20.22 10.63 -5.77
CA SER A 161 20.25 9.21 -5.39
C SER A 161 20.88 9.02 -4.01
N GLN A 162 20.12 9.35 -2.96
CA GLN A 162 20.45 8.95 -1.58
C GLN A 162 20.32 7.43 -1.33
N TYR A 163 20.04 6.66 -2.37
CA TYR A 163 19.88 5.20 -2.33
C TYR A 163 21.06 4.45 -2.93
N PHE A 164 22.26 4.96 -2.78
CA PHE A 164 23.45 4.15 -2.99
C PHE A 164 23.62 3.22 -1.78
N ARG A 165 22.90 2.11 -1.77
CA ARG A 165 23.24 0.99 -0.91
C ARG A 165 24.50 0.36 -1.52
N SER A 166 25.67 0.71 -1.04
CA SER A 166 26.88 -0.03 -1.29
C SER A 166 26.73 -1.41 -0.66
N MET A 167 26.23 -2.36 -1.45
CA MET A 167 26.31 -3.75 -1.09
C MET A 167 27.77 -4.16 -1.33
N PHE A 168 28.52 -4.29 -0.26
CA PHE A 168 29.88 -4.81 -0.29
C PHE A 168 29.86 -6.17 -0.98
N CYS A 169 30.38 -6.27 -2.19
CA CYS A 169 30.76 -7.56 -2.76
C CYS A 169 31.96 -8.09 -1.98
N ILE A 170 31.74 -9.18 -1.27
CA ILE A 170 32.80 -9.98 -0.67
C ILE A 170 33.61 -10.58 -1.83
N PHE A 171 34.85 -10.18 -1.97
CA PHE A 171 35.80 -10.77 -2.89
C PHE A 171 36.19 -12.15 -2.34
N SER A 172 35.64 -13.22 -2.89
CA SER A 172 36.28 -14.54 -2.78
C SER A 172 37.39 -14.62 -3.81
N GLY A 173 38.60 -14.30 -3.41
CA GLY A 173 39.78 -14.56 -4.20
C GLY A 173 39.98 -16.08 -4.31
N SER A 174 39.60 -16.67 -5.45
CA SER A 174 40.10 -17.98 -5.82
C SER A 174 41.51 -17.80 -6.35
N GLU A 175 42.52 -18.01 -5.50
CA GLU A 175 43.87 -18.30 -5.95
C GLU A 175 43.83 -19.61 -6.74
N SER A 176 44.12 -19.51 -8.04
CA SER A 176 44.50 -20.67 -8.84
C SER A 176 45.80 -21.23 -8.30
N PRO A 177 45.90 -22.53 -7.99
CA PRO A 177 47.21 -23.12 -7.72
C PRO A 177 48.02 -23.17 -9.03
N ALA A 178 49.16 -22.51 -8.98
CA ALA A 178 50.17 -22.60 -10.03
C ALA A 178 50.57 -24.07 -10.20
N ALA A 179 50.42 -24.56 -11.42
CA ALA A 179 51.03 -25.81 -11.84
C ALA A 179 52.55 -25.65 -11.81
N SER A 180 53.26 -26.36 -10.93
CA SER A 180 54.66 -26.61 -11.01
C SER A 180 54.87 -27.96 -11.66
N SER A 181 55.60 -27.92 -12.73
CA SER A 181 56.21 -29.00 -13.55
C SER A 181 56.83 -30.12 -12.79
#